data_56100be9a47c854cb3985e5217a664e8
#
_entry.id   56100be9a47c854cb3985e5217a664e8
#
_cell.length_a   1.000
_cell.length_b   1.000
_cell.length_c   1.000
_cell.angle_alpha   90.00
_cell.angle_beta   90.00
_cell.angle_gamma   90.00
#
_symmetry.space_group_name_H-M   'P 1'
#
loop_
_entity.id
_entity.type
_entity.pdbx_description
1 polymer ?
#
loop_
_entity_poly.entity_id
_entity_poly.type
_entity_poly.pdbx_seq_one_letter_code
_entity_poly.pdbx_strand_id
1 'polypeptide(L)'
;MKTVILLIELLFTAFCLQAQKHKDVMSEAYWKIWNPDVQASIDKNIEQYRKGDAVLEVPSGITVKIEQLSHSFIFGGNIFLFGQLETTQQNKQYENTFGALFNSATLPFYWKTLEPKQGKPRYTAGSSYIFRRPPVDPILEFCESNKIMAKGHAIIYGMRRWGHPDWMPADRKEMEFYFEKHIQELASRYKDRIRMWDVVNEPVDQANRGIMPDDYTYKSYKWAMKYFPESVIFNINDIDFKSGIPYTRRYVEIARNMIDRGIRIDNVGAQMHIFNPVEAQKIAEGDNILTPAKLTEVVDCLNEVGRPVHVSEVTVCAPDSTSKGSAIQAVIAENLYRFWFSCPNITGITWWNVVDGGGAPGEPSYSGLYDKGMNKKPVYETLDKLINREWKTSLIVTSDAQGVVCFRGFKGHYRATWTNENGEMEIQEFDIK
;
A
#
# COMPACT_ATOMS: atom_id res chain seq x y z
N MET A 1 39.65 -9.87 16.06
CA MET A 1 38.81 -11.00 15.71
C MET A 1 37.86 -11.46 16.84
N LYS A 2 38.30 -11.71 18.08
CA LYS A 2 37.43 -12.17 19.17
C LYS A 2 36.28 -11.18 19.53
N THR A 3 36.52 -9.87 19.47
CA THR A 3 35.53 -8.85 19.83
C THR A 3 34.40 -8.69 18.75
N VAL A 4 34.72 -8.93 17.48
CA VAL A 4 33.75 -8.88 16.38
C VAL A 4 32.82 -10.10 16.41
N ILE A 5 33.38 -11.29 16.76
CA ILE A 5 32.62 -12.53 16.90
C ILE A 5 31.64 -12.42 18.08
N LEU A 6 32.04 -11.82 19.21
CA LEU A 6 31.18 -11.63 20.37
C LEU A 6 30.01 -10.64 20.10
N LEU A 7 30.22 -9.60 19.27
CA LEU A 7 29.18 -8.67 18.86
C LEU A 7 28.16 -9.34 17.90
N ILE A 8 28.63 -10.22 17.03
CA ILE A 8 27.77 -10.98 16.10
C ILE A 8 26.93 -12.00 16.87
N GLU A 9 27.49 -12.70 17.86
CA GLU A 9 26.75 -13.64 18.71
C GLU A 9 25.74 -12.93 19.62
N LEU A 10 26.05 -11.75 20.16
CA LEU A 10 25.12 -10.94 20.96
C LEU A 10 23.99 -10.38 20.12
N LEU A 11 24.24 -9.97 18.87
CA LEU A 11 23.22 -9.55 17.91
C LEU A 11 22.32 -10.72 17.48
N PHE A 12 22.89 -11.91 17.27
CA PHE A 12 22.15 -13.12 16.90
C PHE A 12 21.27 -13.64 18.05
N THR A 13 21.77 -13.61 19.30
CA THR A 13 20.98 -13.98 20.48
C THR A 13 19.90 -12.97 20.82
N ALA A 14 20.14 -11.68 20.64
CA ALA A 14 19.09 -10.65 20.78
C ALA A 14 18.03 -10.78 19.70
N PHE A 15 18.41 -11.15 18.47
CA PHE A 15 17.51 -11.38 17.35
C PHE A 15 16.64 -12.63 17.56
N CYS A 16 17.22 -13.72 18.07
CA CYS A 16 16.48 -14.94 18.44
C CYS A 16 15.51 -14.69 19.61
N LEU A 17 15.89 -13.90 20.61
CA LEU A 17 15.03 -13.56 21.75
C LEU A 17 13.86 -12.65 21.35
N GLN A 18 14.04 -11.74 20.38
CA GLN A 18 12.96 -10.88 19.89
C GLN A 18 12.00 -11.64 18.98
N ALA A 19 12.50 -12.53 18.11
CA ALA A 19 11.70 -13.44 17.32
C ALA A 19 10.91 -14.45 18.20
N GLN A 20 11.48 -14.86 19.32
CA GLN A 20 10.83 -15.77 20.26
C GLN A 20 9.71 -15.07 21.06
N LYS A 21 9.88 -13.79 21.44
CA LYS A 21 8.84 -13.01 22.13
C LYS A 21 7.53 -12.84 21.31
N HIS A 22 7.63 -12.83 19.99
CA HIS A 22 6.43 -12.73 19.13
C HIS A 22 5.71 -14.07 18.94
N LYS A 23 6.40 -15.20 19.05
CA LYS A 23 5.76 -16.53 18.94
C LYS A 23 4.82 -16.86 20.09
N ASP A 24 5.09 -16.32 21.27
CA ASP A 24 4.34 -16.65 22.49
C ASP A 24 2.95 -15.97 22.57
N VAL A 25 2.66 -14.98 21.69
CA VAL A 25 1.37 -14.27 21.73
C VAL A 25 0.30 -14.94 20.88
N MET A 26 0.69 -15.80 19.95
CA MET A 26 -0.20 -16.57 19.08
C MET A 26 -0.36 -18.00 19.57
N SER A 27 -1.52 -18.60 19.31
CA SER A 27 -1.76 -19.99 19.70
C SER A 27 -0.96 -21.01 18.86
N GLU A 28 -0.84 -22.24 19.34
CA GLU A 28 -0.29 -23.35 18.54
C GLU A 28 -1.12 -23.61 17.27
N ALA A 29 -2.44 -23.41 17.35
CA ALA A 29 -3.34 -23.55 16.18
C ALA A 29 -3.02 -22.54 15.09
N TYR A 30 -2.72 -21.29 15.44
CA TYR A 30 -2.25 -20.28 14.50
C TYR A 30 -0.95 -20.74 13.80
N TRP A 31 0.03 -21.25 14.55
CA TRP A 31 1.30 -21.69 13.97
C TRP A 31 1.22 -23.00 13.19
N LYS A 32 0.15 -23.80 13.38
CA LYS A 32 -0.18 -24.92 12.48
C LYS A 32 -0.68 -24.43 11.11
N ILE A 33 -1.36 -23.28 11.06
CA ILE A 33 -1.83 -22.64 9.82
C ILE A 33 -0.64 -21.95 9.10
N TRP A 34 0.12 -21.13 9.82
CA TRP A 34 1.28 -20.39 9.32
C TRP A 34 2.58 -21.16 9.59
N ASN A 35 2.59 -22.45 9.27
CA ASN A 35 3.65 -23.39 9.59
C ASN A 35 4.95 -23.15 8.80
N PRO A 36 6.07 -23.83 9.15
CA PRO A 36 7.35 -23.64 8.48
C PRO A 36 7.32 -23.91 6.97
N ASP A 37 6.49 -24.84 6.48
CA ASP A 37 6.40 -25.15 5.05
C ASP A 37 5.75 -23.99 4.28
N VAL A 38 4.72 -23.37 4.86
CA VAL A 38 4.11 -22.14 4.33
C VAL A 38 5.13 -21.02 4.28
N GLN A 39 5.89 -20.81 5.35
CA GLN A 39 6.92 -19.77 5.40
C GLN A 39 8.03 -20.02 4.37
N ALA A 40 8.49 -21.25 4.22
CA ALA A 40 9.50 -21.61 3.23
C ALA A 40 9.00 -21.40 1.78
N SER A 41 7.70 -21.69 1.52
CA SER A 41 7.08 -21.41 0.23
C SER A 41 7.01 -19.91 -0.05
N ILE A 42 6.65 -19.09 0.94
CA ILE A 42 6.64 -17.62 0.84
C ILE A 42 8.04 -17.12 0.52
N ASP A 43 9.08 -17.57 1.24
CA ASP A 43 10.47 -17.15 1.02
C ASP A 43 10.97 -17.50 -0.37
N LYS A 44 10.68 -18.72 -0.83
CA LYS A 44 10.99 -19.18 -2.19
C LYS A 44 10.36 -18.27 -3.25
N ASN A 45 9.09 -17.92 -3.07
CA ASN A 45 8.36 -17.07 -4.00
C ASN A 45 8.89 -15.63 -4.00
N ILE A 46 9.23 -15.06 -2.82
CA ILE A 46 9.87 -13.76 -2.71
C ILE A 46 11.20 -13.76 -3.48
N GLU A 47 12.06 -14.77 -3.28
CA GLU A 47 13.32 -14.90 -3.99
C GLU A 47 13.11 -14.99 -5.51
N GLN A 48 12.10 -15.74 -5.94
CA GLN A 48 11.82 -15.96 -7.36
C GLN A 48 11.21 -14.74 -8.05
N TYR A 49 10.23 -14.07 -7.42
CA TYR A 49 9.41 -13.09 -8.11
C TYR A 49 9.78 -11.64 -7.77
N ARG A 50 10.43 -11.39 -6.62
CA ARG A 50 10.77 -10.04 -6.17
C ARG A 50 12.20 -9.65 -6.43
N LYS A 51 13.07 -10.61 -6.75
CA LYS A 51 14.45 -10.33 -7.10
C LYS A 51 14.74 -10.61 -8.58
N GLY A 52 15.76 -9.95 -9.08
CA GLY A 52 16.32 -10.15 -10.43
C GLY A 52 17.84 -10.13 -10.37
N ASP A 53 18.46 -10.67 -11.42
CA ASP A 53 19.89 -10.69 -11.60
C ASP A 53 20.37 -9.38 -12.21
N ALA A 54 21.54 -8.88 -11.76
CA ALA A 54 22.19 -7.70 -12.29
C ALA A 54 23.64 -7.97 -12.58
N VAL A 55 24.12 -7.38 -13.66
CA VAL A 55 25.54 -7.41 -14.09
C VAL A 55 25.98 -5.96 -14.29
N LEU A 56 27.08 -5.57 -13.66
CA LEU A 56 27.70 -4.26 -13.80
C LEU A 56 29.11 -4.43 -14.34
N GLU A 57 29.50 -3.58 -15.28
CA GLU A 57 30.85 -3.47 -15.78
C GLU A 57 31.51 -2.26 -15.13
N VAL A 58 32.61 -2.49 -14.43
CA VAL A 58 33.38 -1.49 -13.68
C VAL A 58 34.87 -1.84 -13.83
N PRO A 59 35.82 -0.99 -13.42
CA PRO A 59 37.23 -1.38 -13.44
C PRO A 59 37.49 -2.67 -12.65
N SER A 60 38.50 -3.44 -13.07
CA SER A 60 38.88 -4.72 -12.46
C SER A 60 39.41 -4.56 -11.04
N GLY A 61 39.00 -5.43 -10.12
CA GLY A 61 39.52 -5.52 -8.76
C GLY A 61 39.11 -4.39 -7.82
N ILE A 62 38.14 -3.52 -8.21
CA ILE A 62 37.68 -2.43 -7.37
C ILE A 62 36.53 -2.86 -6.44
N THR A 63 36.43 -2.17 -5.31
CA THR A 63 35.28 -2.33 -4.40
C THR A 63 34.16 -1.39 -4.80
N VAL A 64 32.98 -1.95 -5.04
CA VAL A 64 31.76 -1.24 -5.44
C VAL A 64 30.72 -1.31 -4.33
N LYS A 65 30.18 -0.17 -3.93
CA LYS A 65 29.01 -0.09 -3.04
C LYS A 65 27.75 -0.03 -3.91
N ILE A 66 26.83 -0.93 -3.68
CA ILE A 66 25.56 -1.04 -4.40
C ILE A 66 24.42 -0.78 -3.42
N GLU A 67 23.56 0.18 -3.72
CA GLU A 67 22.43 0.60 -2.88
C GLU A 67 21.15 0.65 -3.70
N GLN A 68 20.11 -0.03 -3.23
CA GLN A 68 18.77 0.14 -3.77
C GLN A 68 18.19 1.47 -3.29
N LEU A 69 17.90 2.38 -4.22
CA LEU A 69 17.36 3.71 -3.95
C LEU A 69 15.84 3.70 -3.81
N SER A 70 15.17 2.90 -4.65
CA SER A 70 13.71 2.73 -4.59
C SER A 70 13.30 1.31 -4.95
N HIS A 71 12.17 0.88 -4.42
CA HIS A 71 11.55 -0.40 -4.71
C HIS A 71 10.59 -0.28 -5.91
N SER A 72 10.54 -1.29 -6.78
CA SER A 72 9.49 -1.36 -7.82
C SER A 72 8.12 -1.75 -7.25
N PHE A 73 8.09 -2.40 -6.07
CA PHE A 73 6.87 -2.75 -5.36
C PHE A 73 6.36 -1.55 -4.55
N ILE A 74 5.04 -1.35 -4.54
CA ILE A 74 4.39 -0.26 -3.82
C ILE A 74 4.20 -0.65 -2.36
N PHE A 75 4.86 0.07 -1.46
CA PHE A 75 4.57 0.09 -0.03
C PHE A 75 3.90 1.43 0.28
N GLY A 76 2.57 1.42 0.40
CA GLY A 76 1.78 2.63 0.52
C GLY A 76 1.21 2.86 1.92
N GLY A 77 0.83 4.10 2.17
CA GLY A 77 0.07 4.51 3.36
C GLY A 77 -1.03 5.51 3.02
N ASN A 78 -2.12 5.47 3.77
CA ASN A 78 -3.16 6.48 3.71
C ASN A 78 -2.68 7.74 4.44
N ILE A 79 -2.66 8.88 3.75
CA ILE A 79 -2.14 10.16 4.28
C ILE A 79 -3.26 11.11 4.77
N PHE A 80 -4.36 10.58 5.23
CA PHE A 80 -5.58 11.34 5.56
C PHE A 80 -5.48 12.20 6.82
N LEU A 81 -4.45 12.04 7.64
CA LEU A 81 -4.21 12.89 8.82
C LEU A 81 -3.11 13.94 8.62
N PHE A 82 -2.72 14.20 7.37
CA PHE A 82 -1.70 15.19 7.05
C PHE A 82 -2.07 16.58 7.60
N GLY A 83 -1.21 17.12 8.49
CA GLY A 83 -1.44 18.40 9.15
C GLY A 83 -2.63 18.42 10.13
N GLN A 84 -3.12 17.26 10.58
CA GLN A 84 -4.33 17.16 11.41
C GLN A 84 -4.08 16.56 12.81
N LEU A 85 -2.83 16.30 13.18
CA LEU A 85 -2.49 15.87 14.54
C LEU A 85 -2.39 17.07 15.49
N GLU A 86 -2.42 16.79 16.79
CA GLU A 86 -2.58 17.82 17.84
C GLU A 86 -1.43 18.82 17.90
N THR A 87 -0.19 18.37 17.65
CA THR A 87 1.00 19.21 17.74
C THR A 87 1.79 19.26 16.43
N THR A 88 2.56 20.33 16.23
CA THR A 88 3.49 20.47 15.10
C THR A 88 4.51 19.32 15.06
N GLN A 89 4.99 18.88 16.23
CA GLN A 89 5.94 17.78 16.33
C GLN A 89 5.33 16.46 15.85
N GLN A 90 4.09 16.17 16.26
CA GLN A 90 3.38 14.95 15.79
C GLN A 90 3.14 15.00 14.28
N ASN A 91 2.72 16.15 13.74
CA ASN A 91 2.54 16.31 12.29
C ASN A 91 3.86 16.07 11.54
N LYS A 92 4.97 16.63 12.04
CA LYS A 92 6.28 16.40 11.43
C LYS A 92 6.73 14.93 11.49
N GLN A 93 6.45 14.26 12.59
CA GLN A 93 6.74 12.83 12.73
C GLN A 93 5.86 11.97 11.80
N TYR A 94 4.60 12.36 11.62
CA TYR A 94 3.68 11.73 10.66
C TYR A 94 4.19 11.87 9.22
N GLU A 95 4.61 13.07 8.81
CA GLU A 95 5.24 13.32 7.51
C GLU A 95 6.48 12.46 7.31
N ASN A 96 7.38 12.40 8.31
CA ASN A 96 8.61 11.61 8.23
C ASN A 96 8.36 10.11 8.03
N THR A 97 7.21 9.59 8.49
CA THR A 97 6.81 8.18 8.29
C THR A 97 6.68 7.84 6.82
N PHE A 98 6.11 8.76 6.03
CA PHE A 98 5.91 8.51 4.60
C PHE A 98 7.24 8.45 3.83
N GLY A 99 8.24 9.25 4.20
CA GLY A 99 9.57 9.14 3.61
C GLY A 99 10.40 7.96 4.12
N ALA A 100 10.11 7.48 5.34
CA ALA A 100 10.87 6.40 5.97
C ALA A 100 10.33 5.00 5.68
N LEU A 101 9.01 4.84 5.52
CA LEU A 101 8.35 3.53 5.41
C LEU A 101 7.61 3.34 4.09
N PHE A 102 7.02 4.41 3.53
CA PHE A 102 6.16 4.33 2.36
C PHE A 102 6.75 5.03 1.15
N ASN A 103 6.65 4.40 -0.03
CA ASN A 103 6.99 4.99 -1.31
C ASN A 103 5.75 5.47 -2.09
N SER A 104 4.56 5.31 -1.50
CA SER A 104 3.28 5.79 -2.06
C SER A 104 2.35 6.30 -0.96
N ALA A 105 1.54 7.30 -1.30
CA ALA A 105 0.52 7.87 -0.43
C ALA A 105 -0.85 7.90 -1.12
N THR A 106 -1.89 7.44 -0.42
CA THR A 106 -3.28 7.53 -0.88
C THR A 106 -3.90 8.83 -0.39
N LEU A 107 -4.29 9.71 -1.32
CA LEU A 107 -4.83 11.05 -1.08
C LEU A 107 -6.36 11.04 -1.01
N PRO A 108 -6.99 11.84 -0.11
CA PRO A 108 -8.42 11.79 0.18
C PRO A 108 -9.26 12.62 -0.82
N PHE A 109 -9.55 12.07 -1.98
CA PHE A 109 -10.40 12.70 -3.01
C PHE A 109 -11.89 12.39 -2.86
N TYR A 110 -12.37 12.06 -1.66
CA TYR A 110 -13.80 11.83 -1.42
C TYR A 110 -14.62 13.05 -1.78
N TRP A 111 -15.39 13.00 -2.87
CA TRP A 111 -16.09 14.15 -3.42
C TRP A 111 -17.01 14.84 -2.43
N LYS A 112 -17.72 14.08 -1.57
CA LYS A 112 -18.57 14.64 -0.50
C LYS A 112 -17.85 15.68 0.36
N THR A 113 -16.59 15.44 0.67
CA THR A 113 -15.79 16.31 1.54
C THR A 113 -14.82 17.19 0.76
N LEU A 114 -14.51 16.81 -0.47
CA LEU A 114 -13.71 17.64 -1.38
C LEU A 114 -14.49 18.85 -1.85
N GLU A 115 -15.80 18.70 -2.13
CA GLU A 115 -16.68 19.77 -2.60
C GLU A 115 -17.98 19.80 -1.79
N PRO A 116 -17.96 20.13 -0.49
CA PRO A 116 -19.15 20.15 0.35
C PRO A 116 -20.15 21.24 -0.06
N LYS A 117 -19.70 22.27 -0.79
CA LYS A 117 -20.52 23.32 -1.40
C LYS A 117 -20.23 23.34 -2.90
N GLN A 118 -21.28 23.27 -3.70
CA GLN A 118 -21.18 23.24 -5.16
C GLN A 118 -20.33 24.40 -5.71
N GLY A 119 -19.38 24.09 -6.58
CA GLY A 119 -18.44 25.06 -7.16
C GLY A 119 -17.37 25.59 -6.21
N LYS A 120 -17.24 25.02 -4.99
CA LYS A 120 -16.24 25.45 -4.01
C LYS A 120 -15.41 24.25 -3.49
N PRO A 121 -14.56 23.66 -4.33
CA PRO A 121 -13.75 22.53 -3.94
C PRO A 121 -12.66 22.95 -2.94
N ARG A 122 -12.30 22.02 -2.05
CA ARG A 122 -11.31 22.18 -0.98
C ARG A 122 -9.93 21.66 -1.39
N TYR A 123 -9.39 22.14 -2.50
CA TYR A 123 -8.08 21.70 -2.99
C TYR A 123 -6.90 22.33 -2.25
N THR A 124 -6.98 23.65 -1.98
CA THR A 124 -5.85 24.47 -1.56
C THR A 124 -5.71 24.58 -0.04
N ALA A 125 -4.51 24.93 0.42
CA ALA A 125 -4.27 25.34 1.80
C ALA A 125 -5.26 26.44 2.24
N GLY A 126 -5.67 26.42 3.53
CA GLY A 126 -6.67 27.35 4.05
C GLY A 126 -8.12 26.93 3.80
N SER A 127 -8.37 25.83 3.10
CA SER A 127 -9.72 25.24 3.05
C SER A 127 -10.21 24.83 4.44
N SER A 128 -11.53 24.82 4.64
CA SER A 128 -12.14 24.48 5.93
C SER A 128 -11.68 23.11 6.44
N TYR A 129 -11.47 23.01 7.75
CA TYR A 129 -11.09 21.74 8.38
C TYR A 129 -12.20 20.70 8.29
N ILE A 130 -11.86 19.51 7.85
CA ILE A 130 -12.69 18.30 7.95
C ILE A 130 -11.76 17.17 8.39
N PHE A 131 -12.10 16.51 9.48
CA PHE A 131 -11.30 15.39 10.03
C PHE A 131 -11.05 14.30 8.96
N ARG A 132 -9.81 13.85 8.85
CA ARG A 132 -9.33 12.88 7.83
C ARG A 132 -9.49 13.35 6.37
N ARG A 133 -9.79 14.61 6.14
CA ARG A 133 -9.96 15.15 4.79
C ARG A 133 -9.20 16.48 4.64
N PRO A 134 -7.87 16.46 4.82
CA PRO A 134 -7.06 17.64 4.56
C PRO A 134 -7.19 18.08 3.10
N PRO A 135 -6.94 19.34 2.78
CA PRO A 135 -6.83 19.82 1.41
C PRO A 135 -5.76 19.02 0.64
N VAL A 136 -6.02 18.70 -0.62
CA VAL A 136 -5.18 17.74 -1.36
C VAL A 136 -3.92 18.35 -1.99
N ASP A 137 -3.92 19.65 -2.34
CA ASP A 137 -2.74 20.30 -2.93
C ASP A 137 -1.51 20.29 -2.00
N PRO A 138 -1.61 20.65 -0.70
CA PRO A 138 -0.47 20.57 0.21
C PRO A 138 0.09 19.16 0.39
N ILE A 139 -0.79 18.14 0.37
CA ILE A 139 -0.36 16.75 0.42
C ILE A 139 0.41 16.38 -0.84
N LEU A 140 -0.10 16.80 -2.00
CA LEU A 140 0.53 16.49 -3.28
C LEU A 140 1.91 17.17 -3.41
N GLU A 141 2.04 18.44 -2.97
CA GLU A 141 3.32 19.15 -2.89
C GLU A 141 4.31 18.43 -1.97
N PHE A 142 3.84 17.91 -0.83
CA PHE A 142 4.64 17.08 0.07
C PHE A 142 5.10 15.79 -0.62
N CYS A 143 4.22 15.09 -1.30
CA CYS A 143 4.55 13.86 -2.03
C CYS A 143 5.61 14.11 -3.12
N GLU A 144 5.43 15.15 -3.92
CA GLU A 144 6.36 15.53 -4.99
C GLU A 144 7.76 15.87 -4.42
N SER A 145 7.79 16.68 -3.35
CA SER A 145 9.05 17.09 -2.70
C SER A 145 9.82 15.93 -2.09
N ASN A 146 9.12 14.85 -1.70
CA ASN A 146 9.70 13.67 -1.06
C ASN A 146 9.80 12.45 -2.00
N LYS A 147 9.48 12.60 -3.29
CA LYS A 147 9.49 11.51 -4.29
C LYS A 147 8.56 10.34 -3.90
N ILE A 148 7.44 10.63 -3.26
CA ILE A 148 6.39 9.69 -2.88
C ILE A 148 5.35 9.69 -4.00
N MET A 149 5.00 8.52 -4.50
CA MET A 149 3.97 8.38 -5.53
C MET A 149 2.59 8.69 -4.94
N ALA A 150 1.91 9.69 -5.48
CA ALA A 150 0.54 10.02 -5.10
C ALA A 150 -0.47 9.12 -5.82
N LYS A 151 -1.42 8.57 -5.07
CA LYS A 151 -2.60 7.85 -5.56
C LYS A 151 -3.86 8.61 -5.17
N GLY A 152 -4.70 8.99 -6.13
CA GLY A 152 -5.99 9.65 -5.87
C GLY A 152 -7.08 8.63 -5.51
N HIS A 153 -7.73 8.81 -4.36
CA HIS A 153 -8.78 7.91 -3.86
C HIS A 153 -9.99 8.71 -3.34
N ALA A 154 -11.12 8.61 -3.98
CA ALA A 154 -11.42 8.03 -5.27
C ALA A 154 -12.15 9.09 -6.11
N ILE A 155 -12.15 8.95 -7.44
CA ILE A 155 -12.88 9.91 -8.30
C ILE A 155 -14.38 9.75 -8.06
N ILE A 156 -14.91 8.53 -8.22
CA ILE A 156 -16.31 8.18 -7.94
C ILE A 156 -16.34 7.09 -6.88
N TYR A 157 -17.15 7.28 -5.87
CA TYR A 157 -17.40 6.27 -4.84
C TYR A 157 -18.75 5.60 -5.12
N GLY A 158 -18.78 4.27 -5.21
CA GLY A 158 -19.97 3.49 -5.49
C GLY A 158 -21.07 3.64 -4.44
N MET A 159 -20.70 4.05 -3.23
CA MET A 159 -21.63 4.27 -2.13
C MET A 159 -21.95 5.77 -1.98
N ARG A 160 -23.13 6.18 -2.46
CA ARG A 160 -23.57 7.59 -2.47
C ARG A 160 -23.44 8.26 -1.09
N ARG A 161 -23.82 7.58 -0.03
CA ARG A 161 -23.78 8.11 1.35
C ARG A 161 -22.42 8.67 1.75
N TRP A 162 -21.33 8.02 1.33
CA TRP A 162 -19.97 8.37 1.71
C TRP A 162 -19.24 9.20 0.67
N GLY A 163 -19.57 9.00 -0.61
CA GLY A 163 -18.82 9.55 -1.72
C GLY A 163 -19.38 10.82 -2.33
N HIS A 164 -20.70 11.06 -2.26
CA HIS A 164 -21.31 12.15 -3.01
C HIS A 164 -21.62 13.35 -2.13
N PRO A 165 -21.44 14.60 -2.64
CA PRO A 165 -21.84 15.82 -1.96
C PRO A 165 -23.34 15.84 -1.67
N ASP A 166 -23.74 16.51 -0.57
CA ASP A 166 -25.14 16.59 -0.17
C ASP A 166 -25.99 17.43 -1.15
N TRP A 167 -25.35 18.30 -1.95
CA TRP A 167 -25.99 19.07 -3.02
C TRP A 167 -26.22 18.28 -4.32
N MET A 168 -25.72 17.04 -4.41
CA MET A 168 -25.86 16.20 -5.61
C MET A 168 -27.36 15.95 -5.90
N PRO A 169 -27.84 16.21 -7.12
CA PRO A 169 -29.24 15.97 -7.48
C PRO A 169 -29.64 14.50 -7.33
N ALA A 170 -30.92 14.27 -7.10
CA ALA A 170 -31.47 12.91 -7.06
C ALA A 170 -31.74 12.36 -8.47
N ASP A 171 -31.93 13.21 -9.46
CA ASP A 171 -32.10 12.78 -10.85
C ASP A 171 -30.84 12.17 -11.41
N ARG A 172 -30.95 10.94 -11.93
CA ARG A 172 -29.80 10.16 -12.38
C ARG A 172 -29.11 10.72 -13.63
N LYS A 173 -29.84 11.42 -14.49
CA LYS A 173 -29.27 12.07 -15.69
C LYS A 173 -28.49 13.33 -15.31
N GLU A 174 -29.04 14.11 -14.37
CA GLU A 174 -28.31 15.26 -13.83
C GLU A 174 -27.07 14.79 -13.07
N MET A 175 -27.15 13.68 -12.33
CA MET A 175 -26.02 13.09 -11.64
C MET A 175 -24.90 12.66 -12.62
N GLU A 176 -25.26 12.08 -13.78
CA GLU A 176 -24.30 11.74 -14.84
C GLU A 176 -23.54 12.97 -15.34
N PHE A 177 -24.25 14.08 -15.55
CA PHE A 177 -23.62 15.35 -15.95
C PHE A 177 -22.57 15.80 -14.92
N TYR A 178 -22.89 15.73 -13.63
CA TYR A 178 -21.95 16.10 -12.57
C TYR A 178 -20.79 15.12 -12.45
N PHE A 179 -20.99 13.83 -12.71
CA PHE A 179 -19.89 12.84 -12.72
C PHE A 179 -18.89 13.16 -13.82
N GLU A 180 -19.35 13.37 -15.07
CA GLU A 180 -18.45 13.73 -16.17
C GLU A 180 -17.71 15.03 -15.87
N LYS A 181 -18.41 16.04 -15.39
CA LYS A 181 -17.83 17.34 -15.03
C LYS A 181 -16.76 17.19 -13.95
N HIS A 182 -17.01 16.44 -12.89
CA HIS A 182 -16.06 16.20 -11.82
C HIS A 182 -14.80 15.47 -12.31
N ILE A 183 -14.95 14.44 -13.12
CA ILE A 183 -13.83 13.72 -13.73
C ILE A 183 -13.00 14.66 -14.61
N GLN A 184 -13.64 15.50 -15.41
CA GLN A 184 -12.98 16.50 -16.27
C GLN A 184 -12.20 17.53 -15.43
N GLU A 185 -12.78 18.03 -14.33
CA GLU A 185 -12.15 19.01 -13.44
C GLU A 185 -10.92 18.40 -12.75
N LEU A 186 -11.02 17.17 -12.22
CA LEU A 186 -9.90 16.47 -11.62
C LEU A 186 -8.79 16.20 -12.65
N ALA A 187 -9.13 15.74 -13.84
CA ALA A 187 -8.16 15.53 -14.91
C ALA A 187 -7.46 16.84 -15.29
N SER A 188 -8.20 17.93 -15.47
CA SER A 188 -7.65 19.23 -15.81
C SER A 188 -6.63 19.73 -14.79
N ARG A 189 -6.84 19.40 -13.50
CA ARG A 189 -5.97 19.87 -12.41
C ARG A 189 -4.81 18.94 -12.11
N TYR A 190 -4.99 17.61 -12.21
CA TYR A 190 -4.08 16.64 -11.62
C TYR A 190 -3.50 15.60 -12.58
N LYS A 191 -3.90 15.58 -13.87
CA LYS A 191 -3.47 14.54 -14.83
C LYS A 191 -1.95 14.40 -15.01
N ASP A 192 -1.21 15.49 -14.80
CA ASP A 192 0.24 15.53 -14.96
C ASP A 192 0.99 15.32 -13.62
N ARG A 193 0.25 15.29 -12.50
CA ARG A 193 0.81 15.25 -11.13
C ARG A 193 0.48 13.94 -10.39
N ILE A 194 -0.69 13.35 -10.63
CA ILE A 194 -1.12 12.10 -9.99
C ILE A 194 -1.18 11.00 -11.03
N ARG A 195 -0.32 9.99 -10.86
CA ARG A 195 -0.15 8.92 -11.86
C ARG A 195 -1.11 7.75 -11.69
N MET A 196 -1.76 7.60 -10.52
CA MET A 196 -2.63 6.48 -10.22
C MET A 196 -3.94 6.96 -9.58
N TRP A 197 -5.05 6.43 -10.03
CA TRP A 197 -6.37 6.78 -9.52
C TRP A 197 -7.25 5.56 -9.32
N ASP A 198 -7.93 5.50 -8.19
CA ASP A 198 -9.13 4.69 -8.06
C ASP A 198 -10.26 5.44 -8.77
N VAL A 199 -10.56 5.03 -10.00
CA VAL A 199 -11.58 5.72 -10.82
C VAL A 199 -12.97 5.49 -10.21
N VAL A 200 -13.27 4.24 -9.84
CA VAL A 200 -14.46 3.90 -9.06
C VAL A 200 -14.06 3.03 -7.87
N ASN A 201 -14.49 3.45 -6.68
CA ASN A 201 -14.36 2.70 -5.44
C ASN A 201 -15.69 2.03 -5.08
N GLU A 202 -15.64 0.77 -4.67
CA GLU A 202 -16.75 -0.07 -4.19
C GLU A 202 -17.95 -0.15 -5.16
N PRO A 203 -17.73 -0.59 -6.44
CA PRO A 203 -18.81 -0.72 -7.41
C PRO A 203 -19.75 -1.91 -7.14
N VAL A 204 -19.37 -2.88 -6.31
CA VAL A 204 -20.15 -4.10 -6.02
C VAL A 204 -21.27 -3.82 -5.02
N ASP A 205 -21.21 -2.70 -4.29
CA ASP A 205 -22.21 -2.37 -3.27
C ASP A 205 -23.62 -2.33 -3.85
N GLN A 206 -24.51 -3.10 -3.25
CA GLN A 206 -25.89 -3.21 -3.67
C GLN A 206 -26.82 -2.17 -3.00
N ALA A 207 -26.35 -1.49 -1.95
CA ALA A 207 -27.15 -0.50 -1.22
C ALA A 207 -27.52 0.71 -2.10
N ASN A 208 -26.80 0.93 -3.20
CA ASN A 208 -27.04 2.01 -4.14
C ASN A 208 -27.86 1.62 -5.38
N ARG A 209 -28.40 0.43 -5.45
CA ARG A 209 -29.23 0.01 -6.60
C ARG A 209 -30.41 0.96 -6.79
N GLY A 210 -30.50 1.53 -8.00
CA GLY A 210 -31.54 2.51 -8.35
C GLY A 210 -31.27 3.95 -7.87
N ILE A 211 -30.22 4.18 -7.08
CA ILE A 211 -29.79 5.51 -6.63
C ILE A 211 -28.72 6.08 -7.57
N MET A 212 -27.78 5.24 -7.99
CA MET A 212 -26.70 5.61 -8.91
C MET A 212 -27.19 5.63 -10.36
N PRO A 213 -26.57 6.43 -11.23
CA PRO A 213 -26.85 6.37 -12.67
C PRO A 213 -26.63 4.95 -13.21
N ASP A 214 -27.43 4.57 -14.21
CA ASP A 214 -27.27 3.28 -14.84
C ASP A 214 -25.88 3.16 -15.46
N ASP A 215 -25.20 2.02 -15.23
CA ASP A 215 -23.88 1.74 -15.78
C ASP A 215 -22.81 2.79 -15.42
N TYR A 216 -22.95 3.41 -14.24
CA TYR A 216 -22.10 4.52 -13.81
C TYR A 216 -20.62 4.13 -13.75
N THR A 217 -20.29 2.89 -13.38
CA THR A 217 -18.90 2.40 -13.33
C THR A 217 -18.27 2.47 -14.71
N TYR A 218 -18.93 1.89 -15.72
CA TYR A 218 -18.46 1.95 -17.11
C TYR A 218 -18.34 3.38 -17.63
N LYS A 219 -19.39 4.21 -17.41
CA LYS A 219 -19.39 5.60 -17.85
C LYS A 219 -18.26 6.41 -17.23
N SER A 220 -18.00 6.23 -15.93
CA SER A 220 -16.92 6.91 -15.21
C SER A 220 -15.54 6.60 -15.81
N TYR A 221 -15.28 5.34 -16.12
CA TYR A 221 -14.03 4.97 -16.81
C TYR A 221 -13.94 5.51 -18.22
N LYS A 222 -15.05 5.51 -18.96
CA LYS A 222 -15.10 6.09 -20.31
C LYS A 222 -14.75 7.57 -20.29
N TRP A 223 -15.27 8.33 -19.32
CA TRP A 223 -14.90 9.73 -19.13
C TRP A 223 -13.46 9.89 -18.63
N ALA A 224 -13.00 9.04 -17.72
CA ALA A 224 -11.61 9.07 -17.30
C ALA A 224 -10.65 8.83 -18.50
N MET A 225 -10.92 7.85 -19.35
CA MET A 225 -10.15 7.60 -20.58
C MET A 225 -10.19 8.79 -21.57
N LYS A 226 -11.26 9.57 -21.56
CA LYS A 226 -11.40 10.77 -22.42
C LYS A 226 -10.54 11.94 -21.93
N TYR A 227 -10.40 12.12 -20.62
CA TYR A 227 -9.83 13.33 -20.05
C TYR A 227 -8.43 13.16 -19.46
N PHE A 228 -8.07 11.95 -19.01
CA PHE A 228 -6.72 11.65 -18.51
C PHE A 228 -5.82 11.07 -19.62
N PRO A 229 -4.50 11.35 -19.59
CA PRO A 229 -3.56 10.75 -20.56
C PRO A 229 -3.39 9.23 -20.31
N GLU A 230 -2.89 8.52 -21.32
CA GLU A 230 -2.65 7.07 -21.23
C GLU A 230 -1.63 6.68 -20.16
N SER A 231 -0.74 7.60 -19.79
CA SER A 231 0.27 7.39 -18.75
C SER A 231 -0.31 7.29 -17.32
N VAL A 232 -1.57 7.68 -17.13
CA VAL A 232 -2.25 7.55 -15.84
C VAL A 232 -2.81 6.15 -15.66
N ILE A 233 -2.51 5.54 -14.52
CA ILE A 233 -2.94 4.20 -14.14
C ILE A 233 -4.35 4.26 -13.55
N PHE A 234 -5.27 3.49 -14.11
CA PHE A 234 -6.65 3.38 -13.65
C PHE A 234 -6.85 2.10 -12.85
N ASN A 235 -7.14 2.26 -11.56
CA ASN A 235 -7.56 1.16 -10.70
C ASN A 235 -9.09 1.12 -10.60
N ILE A 236 -9.64 -0.08 -10.55
CA ILE A 236 -10.93 -0.36 -9.92
C ILE A 236 -10.64 -0.85 -8.51
N ASN A 237 -11.39 -0.43 -7.50
CA ASN A 237 -11.11 -0.77 -6.11
C ASN A 237 -12.37 -1.27 -5.40
N ASP A 238 -12.30 -2.48 -4.83
CA ASP A 238 -13.40 -3.09 -4.09
C ASP A 238 -12.87 -4.29 -3.27
N ILE A 239 -13.74 -5.12 -2.85
CA ILE A 239 -13.65 -6.35 -2.07
C ILE A 239 -12.83 -6.23 -0.78
N ASP A 240 -13.27 -6.95 0.24
CA ASP A 240 -12.45 -7.35 1.38
C ASP A 240 -12.06 -8.83 1.19
N PHE A 241 -10.78 -9.16 1.35
CA PHE A 241 -10.28 -10.54 1.27
C PHE A 241 -11.07 -11.53 2.15
N LYS A 242 -11.75 -11.05 3.18
CA LYS A 242 -12.61 -11.84 4.06
C LYS A 242 -14.02 -12.07 3.50
N SER A 243 -14.43 -11.33 2.48
CA SER A 243 -15.79 -11.41 1.92
C SER A 243 -16.07 -12.75 1.20
N GLY A 244 -15.02 -13.52 0.92
CA GLY A 244 -15.09 -14.83 0.29
C GLY A 244 -15.36 -14.81 -1.20
N ILE A 245 -15.25 -15.98 -1.83
CA ILE A 245 -15.26 -16.15 -3.28
C ILE A 245 -16.54 -15.63 -3.96
N PRO A 246 -17.76 -15.81 -3.43
CA PRO A 246 -18.97 -15.32 -4.11
C PRO A 246 -18.98 -13.80 -4.31
N TYR A 247 -18.42 -13.03 -3.36
CA TYR A 247 -18.31 -11.58 -3.48
C TYR A 247 -17.17 -11.20 -4.44
N THR A 248 -16.01 -11.82 -4.28
CA THR A 248 -14.85 -11.63 -5.15
C THR A 248 -15.20 -11.88 -6.62
N ARG A 249 -15.96 -12.95 -6.89
CA ARG A 249 -16.37 -13.28 -8.26
C ARG A 249 -17.25 -12.21 -8.90
N ARG A 250 -18.20 -11.64 -8.14
CA ARG A 250 -18.99 -10.50 -8.67
C ARG A 250 -18.13 -9.31 -9.04
N TYR A 251 -17.11 -9.03 -8.25
CA TYR A 251 -16.16 -7.97 -8.53
C TYR A 251 -15.34 -8.27 -9.81
N VAL A 252 -14.83 -9.49 -9.93
CA VAL A 252 -14.12 -9.97 -11.13
C VAL A 252 -15.01 -9.88 -12.37
N GLU A 253 -16.29 -10.26 -12.28
CA GLU A 253 -17.26 -10.17 -13.37
C GLU A 253 -17.50 -8.73 -13.81
N ILE A 254 -17.60 -7.77 -12.87
CA ILE A 254 -17.70 -6.34 -13.20
C ILE A 254 -16.45 -5.89 -13.96
N ALA A 255 -15.26 -6.17 -13.45
CA ALA A 255 -14.01 -5.75 -14.06
C ALA A 255 -13.84 -6.35 -15.47
N ARG A 256 -14.11 -7.64 -15.64
CA ARG A 256 -14.03 -8.32 -16.95
C ARG A 256 -15.06 -7.76 -17.93
N ASN A 257 -16.31 -7.61 -17.53
CA ASN A 257 -17.34 -7.02 -18.38
C ASN A 257 -16.95 -5.63 -18.90
N MET A 258 -16.31 -4.82 -18.05
CA MET A 258 -15.82 -3.50 -18.45
C MET A 258 -14.67 -3.61 -19.45
N ILE A 259 -13.72 -4.53 -19.26
CA ILE A 259 -12.60 -4.78 -20.18
C ILE A 259 -13.14 -5.28 -21.53
N ASP A 260 -14.07 -6.23 -21.54
CA ASP A 260 -14.69 -6.77 -22.74
C ASP A 260 -15.45 -5.70 -23.55
N ARG A 261 -15.93 -4.65 -22.88
CA ARG A 261 -16.57 -3.47 -23.49
C ARG A 261 -15.55 -2.37 -23.87
N GLY A 262 -14.25 -2.66 -23.84
CA GLY A 262 -13.19 -1.73 -24.26
C GLY A 262 -12.74 -0.72 -23.22
N ILE A 263 -13.05 -0.91 -21.93
CA ILE A 263 -12.56 -0.07 -20.85
C ILE A 263 -11.14 -0.50 -20.46
N ARG A 264 -10.27 0.49 -20.28
CA ARG A 264 -8.94 0.30 -19.74
C ARG A 264 -9.02 0.22 -18.21
N ILE A 265 -8.70 -0.94 -17.65
CA ILE A 265 -8.40 -1.17 -16.24
C ILE A 265 -6.95 -1.62 -16.19
N ASP A 266 -6.12 -0.86 -15.50
CA ASP A 266 -4.67 -1.15 -15.41
C ASP A 266 -4.34 -1.98 -14.19
N ASN A 267 -5.04 -1.76 -13.06
CA ASN A 267 -4.90 -2.52 -11.82
C ASN A 267 -6.26 -2.84 -11.17
N VAL A 268 -6.28 -3.93 -10.44
CA VAL A 268 -7.39 -4.36 -9.59
C VAL A 268 -7.02 -4.09 -8.14
N GLY A 269 -7.71 -3.17 -7.48
CA GLY A 269 -7.55 -2.89 -6.05
C GLY A 269 -8.36 -3.86 -5.21
N ALA A 270 -7.78 -4.36 -4.13
CA ALA A 270 -8.43 -5.25 -3.18
C ALA A 270 -8.18 -4.78 -1.75
N GLN A 271 -9.23 -4.69 -0.95
CA GLN A 271 -9.17 -4.25 0.45
C GLN A 271 -8.98 -5.47 1.37
N MET A 272 -8.45 -5.25 2.56
CA MET A 272 -8.40 -6.22 3.65
C MET A 272 -8.49 -5.49 4.99
N HIS A 273 -9.62 -5.60 5.64
CA HIS A 273 -9.88 -4.88 6.89
C HIS A 273 -10.23 -5.81 8.04
N ILE A 274 -9.38 -5.90 9.04
CA ILE A 274 -9.73 -6.43 10.35
C ILE A 274 -10.19 -5.24 11.20
N PHE A 275 -11.49 -4.89 11.09
CA PHE A 275 -12.08 -3.79 11.87
C PHE A 275 -12.62 -4.24 13.24
N ASN A 276 -12.78 -5.54 13.45
CA ASN A 276 -13.30 -6.07 14.69
C ASN A 276 -12.14 -6.61 15.57
N PRO A 277 -11.90 -6.02 16.76
CA PRO A 277 -10.88 -6.52 17.69
C PRO A 277 -11.07 -7.99 18.09
N VAL A 278 -12.33 -8.44 18.21
CA VAL A 278 -12.64 -9.86 18.48
C VAL A 278 -12.19 -10.76 17.34
N GLU A 279 -12.30 -10.30 16.09
CA GLU A 279 -11.81 -11.04 14.93
C GLU A 279 -10.28 -11.16 14.94
N ALA A 280 -9.56 -10.09 15.30
CA ALA A 280 -8.13 -10.13 15.48
C ALA A 280 -7.69 -11.14 16.55
N GLN A 281 -8.42 -11.21 17.67
CA GLN A 281 -8.19 -12.20 18.71
C GLN A 281 -8.44 -13.63 18.21
N LYS A 282 -9.54 -13.87 17.50
CA LYS A 282 -9.85 -15.19 16.92
C LYS A 282 -8.80 -15.65 15.92
N ILE A 283 -8.28 -14.73 15.08
CA ILE A 283 -7.17 -15.04 14.18
C ILE A 283 -5.95 -15.49 14.98
N ALA A 284 -5.61 -14.80 16.08
CA ALA A 284 -4.50 -15.19 16.95
C ALA A 284 -4.70 -16.56 17.63
N GLU A 285 -5.94 -16.95 17.85
CA GLU A 285 -6.33 -18.27 18.39
C GLU A 285 -6.32 -19.39 17.33
N GLY A 286 -6.15 -19.04 16.06
CA GLY A 286 -6.06 -20.01 14.96
C GLY A 286 -7.38 -20.26 14.25
N ASP A 287 -8.35 -19.35 14.36
CA ASP A 287 -9.60 -19.44 13.58
C ASP A 287 -9.31 -19.33 12.08
N ASN A 288 -10.09 -20.05 11.30
CA ASN A 288 -9.96 -20.13 9.86
C ASN A 288 -10.56 -18.87 9.15
N ILE A 289 -10.03 -17.68 9.47
CA ILE A 289 -10.49 -16.40 8.89
C ILE A 289 -9.57 -15.97 7.75
N LEU A 290 -8.28 -15.74 8.04
CA LEU A 290 -7.25 -15.31 7.08
C LEU A 290 -6.13 -16.34 7.03
N THR A 291 -6.41 -17.48 6.41
CA THR A 291 -5.40 -18.55 6.22
C THR A 291 -4.73 -18.42 4.86
N PRO A 292 -3.50 -18.91 4.68
CA PRO A 292 -2.84 -18.91 3.37
C PRO A 292 -3.70 -19.51 2.26
N ALA A 293 -4.44 -20.58 2.53
CA ALA A 293 -5.32 -21.20 1.56
C ALA A 293 -6.44 -20.25 1.10
N LYS A 294 -7.16 -19.62 2.04
CA LYS A 294 -8.21 -18.65 1.70
C LYS A 294 -7.68 -17.40 0.99
N LEU A 295 -6.52 -16.91 1.42
CA LEU A 295 -5.88 -15.78 0.75
C LEU A 295 -5.50 -16.15 -0.68
N THR A 296 -4.98 -17.37 -0.91
CA THR A 296 -4.66 -17.88 -2.24
C THR A 296 -5.90 -17.97 -3.13
N GLU A 297 -7.01 -18.53 -2.61
CA GLU A 297 -8.28 -18.61 -3.36
C GLU A 297 -8.76 -17.24 -3.85
N VAL A 298 -8.65 -16.21 -2.99
CA VAL A 298 -9.05 -14.83 -3.35
C VAL A 298 -8.09 -14.25 -4.40
N VAL A 299 -6.78 -14.42 -4.21
CA VAL A 299 -5.76 -13.95 -5.18
C VAL A 299 -5.96 -14.63 -6.54
N ASP A 300 -6.19 -15.94 -6.57
CA ASP A 300 -6.43 -16.70 -7.80
C ASP A 300 -7.69 -16.21 -8.52
N CYS A 301 -8.77 -15.96 -7.76
CA CYS A 301 -9.99 -15.39 -8.34
C CYS A 301 -9.76 -13.97 -8.91
N LEU A 302 -9.02 -13.11 -8.22
CA LEU A 302 -8.67 -11.77 -8.73
C LEU A 302 -7.78 -11.84 -9.99
N ASN A 303 -6.88 -12.83 -10.07
CA ASN A 303 -6.01 -13.05 -11.22
C ASN A 303 -6.77 -13.36 -12.50
N GLU A 304 -8.03 -13.85 -12.42
CA GLU A 304 -8.88 -14.09 -13.57
C GLU A 304 -9.21 -12.80 -14.37
N VAL A 305 -9.05 -11.61 -13.76
CA VAL A 305 -9.18 -10.33 -14.48
C VAL A 305 -8.05 -10.12 -15.50
N GLY A 306 -6.91 -10.79 -15.32
CA GLY A 306 -5.73 -10.64 -16.18
C GLY A 306 -5.03 -9.28 -16.02
N ARG A 307 -5.12 -8.69 -14.84
CA ARG A 307 -4.46 -7.42 -14.47
C ARG A 307 -3.69 -7.56 -13.17
N PRO A 308 -2.65 -6.74 -12.95
CA PRO A 308 -1.98 -6.66 -11.65
C PRO A 308 -2.97 -6.36 -10.52
N VAL A 309 -2.67 -6.87 -9.32
CA VAL A 309 -3.48 -6.65 -8.11
C VAL A 309 -2.71 -5.73 -7.17
N HIS A 310 -3.41 -4.76 -6.58
CA HIS A 310 -2.91 -3.93 -5.50
C HIS A 310 -3.75 -4.18 -4.25
N VAL A 311 -3.15 -4.67 -3.16
CA VAL A 311 -3.81 -4.72 -1.86
C VAL A 311 -3.88 -3.28 -1.34
N SER A 312 -4.93 -2.60 -1.76
CA SER A 312 -5.04 -1.13 -1.77
C SER A 312 -5.38 -0.51 -0.44
N GLU A 313 -5.91 -1.31 0.49
CA GLU A 313 -6.31 -0.86 1.83
C GLU A 313 -6.14 -2.01 2.82
N VAL A 314 -5.20 -1.86 3.75
CA VAL A 314 -4.96 -2.85 4.79
C VAL A 314 -5.18 -2.25 6.16
N THR A 315 -6.12 -2.80 6.91
CA THR A 315 -6.30 -2.52 8.33
C THR A 315 -6.13 -3.80 9.12
N VAL A 316 -5.17 -3.81 10.02
CA VAL A 316 -5.04 -4.84 11.06
C VAL A 316 -5.18 -4.14 12.41
N CYS A 317 -6.28 -4.36 13.13
CA CYS A 317 -6.41 -3.82 14.48
C CYS A 317 -5.78 -4.76 15.51
N ALA A 318 -5.30 -4.17 16.62
CA ALA A 318 -4.97 -4.92 17.81
C ALA A 318 -6.28 -5.37 18.50
N PRO A 319 -6.30 -6.55 19.14
CA PRO A 319 -7.45 -7.01 19.94
C PRO A 319 -7.79 -6.08 21.10
N ASP A 320 -6.79 -5.42 21.67
CA ASP A 320 -6.90 -4.48 22.79
C ASP A 320 -5.70 -3.54 22.83
N SER A 321 -5.65 -2.66 23.86
CA SER A 321 -4.58 -1.68 24.08
C SER A 321 -3.34 -2.24 24.78
N THR A 322 -3.28 -3.54 25.08
CA THR A 322 -2.16 -4.14 25.79
C THR A 322 -0.94 -4.34 24.88
N SER A 323 0.23 -4.55 25.49
CA SER A 323 1.44 -4.93 24.76
C SER A 323 1.27 -6.27 24.02
N LYS A 324 0.47 -7.20 24.58
CA LYS A 324 0.12 -8.46 23.91
C LYS A 324 -0.76 -8.20 22.68
N GLY A 325 -1.81 -7.37 22.80
CA GLY A 325 -2.66 -7.00 21.67
C GLY A 325 -1.88 -6.34 20.54
N SER A 326 -0.97 -5.43 20.87
CA SER A 326 -0.08 -4.78 19.88
C SER A 326 0.89 -5.78 19.22
N ALA A 327 1.38 -6.79 19.96
CA ALA A 327 2.21 -7.85 19.39
C ALA A 327 1.41 -8.77 18.46
N ILE A 328 0.16 -9.10 18.80
CA ILE A 328 -0.75 -9.86 17.92
C ILE A 328 -0.96 -9.11 16.59
N GLN A 329 -1.24 -7.79 16.64
CA GLN A 329 -1.35 -6.95 15.45
C GLN A 329 -0.11 -7.08 14.55
N ALA A 330 1.09 -7.01 15.15
CA ALA A 330 2.34 -7.09 14.43
C ALA A 330 2.55 -8.45 13.75
N VAL A 331 2.26 -9.57 14.42
CA VAL A 331 2.40 -10.92 13.85
C VAL A 331 1.42 -11.14 12.69
N ILE A 332 0.17 -10.71 12.84
CA ILE A 332 -0.81 -10.82 11.76
C ILE A 332 -0.35 -10.00 10.55
N ALA A 333 0.08 -8.75 10.76
CA ALA A 333 0.56 -7.88 9.69
C ALA A 333 1.81 -8.46 9.00
N GLU A 334 2.77 -9.02 9.75
CA GLU A 334 3.97 -9.67 9.20
C GLU A 334 3.61 -10.79 8.24
N ASN A 335 2.77 -11.73 8.66
CA ASN A 335 2.38 -12.86 7.83
C ASN A 335 1.60 -12.45 6.58
N LEU A 336 0.67 -11.49 6.70
CA LEU A 336 -0.08 -10.97 5.57
C LEU A 336 0.82 -10.25 4.56
N TYR A 337 1.72 -9.37 5.02
CA TYR A 337 2.66 -8.67 4.13
C TYR A 337 3.59 -9.64 3.42
N ARG A 338 4.15 -10.64 4.14
CA ARG A 338 5.01 -11.66 3.54
C ARG A 338 4.26 -12.49 2.51
N PHE A 339 3.01 -12.89 2.81
CA PHE A 339 2.16 -13.62 1.88
C PHE A 339 1.93 -12.82 0.59
N TRP A 340 1.41 -11.60 0.69
CA TRP A 340 1.13 -10.77 -0.48
C TRP A 340 2.40 -10.39 -1.24
N PHE A 341 3.47 -10.10 -0.55
CA PHE A 341 4.76 -9.82 -1.20
C PHE A 341 5.31 -11.03 -1.95
N SER A 342 4.93 -12.26 -1.57
CA SER A 342 5.31 -13.49 -2.27
C SER A 342 4.48 -13.77 -3.53
N CYS A 343 3.29 -13.13 -3.69
CA CYS A 343 2.39 -13.37 -4.82
C CYS A 343 2.83 -12.61 -6.07
N PRO A 344 3.10 -13.26 -7.22
CA PRO A 344 3.73 -12.62 -8.39
C PRO A 344 2.93 -11.44 -8.96
N ASN A 345 1.61 -11.52 -8.98
CA ASN A 345 0.72 -10.52 -9.56
C ASN A 345 0.33 -9.37 -8.61
N ILE A 346 0.70 -9.46 -7.34
CA ILE A 346 0.50 -8.35 -6.39
C ILE A 346 1.63 -7.35 -6.57
N THR A 347 1.28 -6.10 -6.84
CA THR A 347 2.23 -5.01 -7.14
C THR A 347 2.37 -3.99 -6.02
N GLY A 348 1.51 -4.06 -5.01
CA GLY A 348 1.55 -3.14 -3.89
C GLY A 348 0.68 -3.56 -2.72
N ILE A 349 1.01 -3.00 -1.56
CA ILE A 349 0.27 -3.12 -0.30
C ILE A 349 0.20 -1.73 0.33
N THR A 350 -1.00 -1.27 0.71
CA THR A 350 -1.20 0.04 1.32
C THR A 350 -1.81 -0.09 2.71
N TRP A 351 -1.12 0.41 3.73
CA TRP A 351 -1.63 0.47 5.10
C TRP A 351 -2.66 1.59 5.26
N TRP A 352 -3.81 1.31 5.92
CA TRP A 352 -4.92 2.25 5.92
C TRP A 352 -4.92 3.26 7.08
N ASN A 353 -4.70 2.85 8.30
CA ASN A 353 -4.69 3.76 9.45
C ASN A 353 -3.29 3.88 10.06
N VAL A 354 -2.62 5.01 9.85
CA VAL A 354 -1.24 5.21 10.30
C VAL A 354 -1.14 5.47 11.81
N VAL A 355 -2.16 6.11 12.41
CA VAL A 355 -2.18 6.49 13.84
C VAL A 355 -3.40 5.90 14.52
N ASP A 356 -3.25 5.40 15.74
CA ASP A 356 -4.34 4.91 16.58
C ASP A 356 -5.39 6.00 16.81
N GLY A 357 -6.67 5.64 16.65
CA GLY A 357 -7.78 6.61 16.73
C GLY A 357 -7.91 7.53 15.52
N GLY A 358 -7.02 7.40 14.53
CA GLY A 358 -7.07 8.15 13.27
C GLY A 358 -7.98 7.54 12.21
N GLY A 359 -8.74 6.50 12.52
CA GLY A 359 -9.71 5.86 11.65
C GLY A 359 -10.97 6.69 11.41
N ALA A 360 -11.81 6.28 10.45
CA ALA A 360 -13.13 6.86 10.26
C ALA A 360 -14.06 6.48 11.44
N PRO A 361 -15.16 7.22 11.67
CA PRO A 361 -16.13 6.84 12.69
C PRO A 361 -16.63 5.40 12.49
N GLY A 362 -16.47 4.57 13.53
CA GLY A 362 -16.80 3.13 13.50
C GLY A 362 -15.62 2.21 13.19
N GLU A 363 -14.48 2.73 12.76
CA GLU A 363 -13.25 1.95 12.63
C GLU A 363 -12.57 1.75 14.01
N PRO A 364 -11.76 0.67 14.19
CA PRO A 364 -11.15 0.34 15.47
C PRO A 364 -10.10 1.37 15.90
N SER A 365 -10.03 1.63 17.20
CA SER A 365 -9.13 2.62 17.78
C SER A 365 -7.65 2.21 17.73
N TYR A 366 -7.33 0.91 17.66
CA TYR A 366 -5.96 0.37 17.76
C TYR A 366 -5.49 -0.25 16.45
N SER A 367 -5.65 0.48 15.33
CA SER A 367 -5.27 0.02 13.99
C SER A 367 -4.07 0.76 13.40
N GLY A 368 -3.47 1.68 14.16
CA GLY A 368 -2.32 2.47 13.73
C GLY A 368 -0.99 1.71 13.76
N LEU A 369 -0.01 2.28 13.06
CA LEU A 369 1.42 1.96 13.18
C LEU A 369 2.02 2.68 14.41
N TYR A 370 1.40 3.80 14.76
CA TYR A 370 1.72 4.61 15.93
C TYR A 370 0.53 4.63 16.89
N ASP A 371 0.81 4.78 18.18
CA ASP A 371 -0.19 5.15 19.15
C ASP A 371 -0.63 6.62 18.98
N LYS A 372 -1.60 7.09 19.77
CA LYS A 372 -2.07 8.48 19.73
C LYS A 372 -0.99 9.50 20.08
N GLY A 373 0.02 9.10 20.85
CA GLY A 373 1.17 9.93 21.22
C GLY A 373 2.27 9.94 20.16
N MET A 374 2.07 9.28 19.01
CA MET A 374 3.06 9.07 17.97
C MET A 374 4.25 8.22 18.41
N ASN A 375 4.10 7.35 19.41
CA ASN A 375 5.08 6.31 19.69
C ASN A 375 4.91 5.15 18.70
N LYS A 376 6.05 4.63 18.20
CA LYS A 376 6.04 3.48 17.30
C LYS A 376 5.49 2.25 18.01
N LYS A 377 4.57 1.56 17.36
CA LYS A 377 4.03 0.28 17.82
C LYS A 377 4.86 -0.90 17.25
N PRO A 378 4.78 -2.10 17.82
CA PRO A 378 5.47 -3.28 17.29
C PRO A 378 5.20 -3.53 15.78
N VAL A 379 4.02 -3.20 15.28
CA VAL A 379 3.67 -3.33 13.86
C VAL A 379 4.50 -2.37 12.98
N TYR A 380 4.81 -1.16 13.45
CA TYR A 380 5.73 -0.26 12.73
C TYR A 380 7.11 -0.90 12.58
N GLU A 381 7.68 -1.37 13.70
CA GLU A 381 9.01 -1.98 13.71
C GLU A 381 9.06 -3.24 12.82
N THR A 382 7.96 -4.00 12.79
CA THR A 382 7.82 -5.16 11.90
C THR A 382 7.83 -4.75 10.43
N LEU A 383 7.05 -3.76 10.03
CA LEU A 383 7.04 -3.30 8.64
C LEU A 383 8.35 -2.62 8.24
N ASP A 384 8.97 -1.85 9.13
CA ASP A 384 10.30 -1.26 8.88
C ASP A 384 11.37 -2.34 8.67
N LYS A 385 11.35 -3.40 9.49
CA LYS A 385 12.24 -4.57 9.34
C LYS A 385 12.04 -5.23 7.97
N LEU A 386 10.79 -5.50 7.57
CA LEU A 386 10.49 -6.12 6.29
C LEU A 386 10.92 -5.23 5.13
N ILE A 387 10.47 -3.98 5.09
CA ILE A 387 10.60 -3.09 3.93
C ILE A 387 12.02 -2.54 3.78
N ASN A 388 12.62 -2.07 4.88
CA ASN A 388 13.88 -1.35 4.84
C ASN A 388 15.12 -2.20 5.12
N ARG A 389 14.96 -3.46 5.55
CA ARG A 389 16.07 -4.35 5.87
C ARG A 389 16.01 -5.67 5.11
N GLU A 390 14.93 -6.47 5.29
CA GLU A 390 14.85 -7.80 4.68
C GLU A 390 14.59 -7.74 3.17
N TRP A 391 13.76 -6.78 2.72
CA TRP A 391 13.40 -6.63 1.31
C TRP A 391 14.14 -5.49 0.62
N LYS A 392 15.28 -5.08 1.16
CA LYS A 392 16.11 -4.04 0.59
C LYS A 392 17.51 -4.57 0.30
N THR A 393 18.03 -4.26 -0.88
CA THR A 393 19.37 -4.67 -1.27
C THR A 393 20.39 -3.58 -0.98
N SER A 394 21.42 -3.91 -0.20
CA SER A 394 22.61 -3.07 0.02
C SER A 394 23.82 -4.00 0.11
N LEU A 395 24.79 -3.82 -0.77
CA LEU A 395 25.94 -4.71 -0.93
C LEU A 395 27.24 -3.92 -1.04
N ILE A 396 28.32 -4.51 -0.56
CA ILE A 396 29.69 -4.08 -0.87
C ILE A 396 30.36 -5.30 -1.50
N VAL A 397 30.77 -5.21 -2.76
CA VAL A 397 31.30 -6.31 -3.56
C VAL A 397 32.55 -5.85 -4.31
N THR A 398 33.43 -6.78 -4.65
CA THR A 398 34.63 -6.49 -5.47
C THR A 398 34.42 -7.08 -6.87
N SER A 399 34.73 -6.31 -7.90
CA SER A 399 34.67 -6.76 -9.29
C SER A 399 35.74 -7.83 -9.55
N ASP A 400 35.44 -8.74 -10.44
CA ASP A 400 36.38 -9.80 -10.85
C ASP A 400 37.52 -9.26 -11.75
N ALA A 401 38.38 -10.17 -12.21
CA ALA A 401 39.52 -9.83 -13.06
C ALA A 401 39.11 -9.25 -14.44
N GLN A 402 37.89 -9.45 -14.84
CA GLN A 402 37.30 -8.91 -16.06
C GLN A 402 36.58 -7.59 -15.82
N GLY A 403 36.52 -7.10 -14.59
CA GLY A 403 35.79 -5.89 -14.21
C GLY A 403 34.27 -6.10 -14.09
N VAL A 404 33.84 -7.33 -13.81
CA VAL A 404 32.40 -7.64 -13.72
C VAL A 404 31.99 -7.85 -12.28
N VAL A 405 30.82 -7.30 -11.94
CA VAL A 405 30.09 -7.56 -10.68
C VAL A 405 28.75 -8.20 -11.02
N CYS A 406 28.55 -9.44 -10.56
CA CYS A 406 27.25 -10.11 -10.67
C CYS A 406 26.60 -10.22 -9.29
N PHE A 407 25.33 -9.89 -9.19
CA PHE A 407 24.55 -10.06 -7.97
C PHE A 407 23.06 -10.23 -8.26
N ARG A 408 22.35 -10.67 -7.22
CA ARG A 408 20.88 -10.76 -7.27
C ARG A 408 20.29 -9.82 -6.23
N GLY A 409 19.36 -8.94 -6.64
CA GLY A 409 18.78 -7.91 -5.78
C GLY A 409 17.27 -7.76 -5.96
N PHE A 410 16.61 -7.12 -5.02
CA PHE A 410 15.18 -6.80 -5.14
C PHE A 410 14.95 -5.85 -6.31
N LYS A 411 13.86 -6.04 -7.05
CA LYS A 411 13.50 -5.21 -8.21
C LYS A 411 13.30 -3.74 -7.82
N GLY A 412 13.89 -2.84 -8.59
CA GLY A 412 13.86 -1.41 -8.29
C GLY A 412 15.03 -0.64 -8.88
N HIS A 413 15.17 0.61 -8.46
CA HIS A 413 16.23 1.51 -8.92
C HIS A 413 17.43 1.49 -7.98
N TYR A 414 18.63 1.48 -8.54
CA TYR A 414 19.89 1.27 -7.83
C TYR A 414 20.92 2.33 -8.15
N ARG A 415 21.86 2.50 -7.22
CA ARG A 415 23.11 3.24 -7.42
C ARG A 415 24.29 2.36 -7.05
N ALA A 416 25.25 2.25 -7.97
CA ALA A 416 26.58 1.73 -7.71
C ALA A 416 27.54 2.92 -7.56
N THR A 417 28.45 2.85 -6.57
CA THR A 417 29.50 3.85 -6.34
C THR A 417 30.83 3.18 -6.11
N TRP A 418 31.90 3.73 -6.69
CA TRP A 418 33.27 3.29 -6.47
C TRP A 418 34.24 4.44 -6.60
N THR A 419 35.49 4.24 -6.17
CA THR A 419 36.57 5.21 -6.36
C THR A 419 37.44 4.75 -7.53
N ASN A 420 37.65 5.61 -8.51
CA ASN A 420 38.52 5.35 -9.65
C ASN A 420 40.01 5.45 -9.28
N GLU A 421 40.91 5.15 -10.23
CA GLU A 421 42.36 5.17 -10.03
C GLU A 421 42.90 6.60 -9.68
N ASN A 422 42.18 7.65 -10.05
CA ASN A 422 42.53 9.04 -9.73
C ASN A 422 42.05 9.48 -8.34
N GLY A 423 41.32 8.59 -7.59
CA GLY A 423 40.74 8.91 -6.30
C GLY A 423 39.38 9.61 -6.37
N GLU A 424 38.77 9.70 -7.56
CA GLU A 424 37.48 10.33 -7.78
C GLU A 424 36.33 9.33 -7.62
N MET A 425 35.19 9.81 -7.12
CA MET A 425 33.99 8.98 -6.94
C MET A 425 33.23 8.86 -8.26
N GLU A 426 33.06 7.64 -8.73
CA GLU A 426 32.23 7.29 -9.87
C GLU A 426 30.86 6.80 -9.43
N ILE A 427 29.81 7.12 -10.19
CA ILE A 427 28.42 6.79 -9.90
C ILE A 427 27.77 6.23 -11.16
N GLN A 428 27.11 5.08 -11.01
CA GLN A 428 26.26 4.48 -12.05
C GLN A 428 24.89 4.16 -11.46
N GLU A 429 23.82 4.61 -12.11
CA GLU A 429 22.46 4.25 -11.75
C GLU A 429 21.88 3.26 -12.77
N PHE A 430 21.07 2.31 -12.30
CA PHE A 430 20.50 1.24 -13.11
C PHE A 430 19.24 0.66 -12.45
N ASP A 431 18.46 -0.10 -13.21
CA ASP A 431 17.25 -0.77 -12.74
C ASP A 431 17.40 -2.29 -12.76
N ILE A 432 16.93 -2.96 -11.71
CA ILE A 432 16.65 -4.40 -11.71
C ILE A 432 15.13 -4.56 -11.98
N LYS A 433 14.80 -5.26 -13.07
CA LYS A 433 13.41 -5.46 -13.56
C LYS A 433 12.84 -6.83 -13.22
#